data_9443f001ff84429a58cd3ad2d0c69ead
#
_entry.id   9443f001ff84429a58cd3ad2d0c69ead
#
_cell.length_a   1.000
_cell.length_b   1.000
_cell.length_c   1.000
_cell.angle_alpha   90.00
_cell.angle_beta   90.00
_cell.angle_gamma   90.00
#
_symmetry.space_group_name_H-M   'P 1'
#
loop_
_entity.id
_entity.type
_entity.pdbx_description
1 polymer ?
#
loop_
_entity_poly.entity_id
_entity_poly.type
_entity_poly.pdbx_seq_one_letter_code
_entity_poly.pdbx_strand_id
1 'polypeptide(L)'
;MKITSIDIIDVANDFSSATSKWRPTVVRVNTDEGISGFGEVGLAYGVGASGGIGVAKDLAALLIGMDPIDTEAIWEKMLRKTFWGQGGGGIFSAAMSGLDIAMWDIKGKALNVPLYVLLGGKSRDSIRAYASQLQFGWGGGTDKAMLVTPEQYADVARIAVSEGYDAIKVDVLAMDEHGNWNQRDLKGLLPDNILRLGYDRLKAMRDAVGPNVDIIVEMHSFTSAAPAIQFGRMIEELGVLYYEEPVMPLNPKVMKQVADHVNIPLASGERIYWRWGYRPFLEDGSLSVIQPDICLCGGITEAKKICDMGHAYDCAVQIHVCGSPISKAAALQIEAVIP
;
A
#
# COMPACT_ATOMS: atom_id res chain seq x y z
N MET A 1 -7.08 19.56 -25.90
CA MET A 1 -7.52 18.17 -25.70
C MET A 1 -8.74 18.14 -24.80
N LYS A 2 -9.72 17.26 -25.04
CA LYS A 2 -10.90 17.13 -24.19
C LYS A 2 -11.23 15.66 -23.92
N ILE A 3 -11.65 15.36 -22.71
CA ILE A 3 -12.15 14.04 -22.33
C ILE A 3 -13.48 13.79 -23.02
N THR A 4 -13.57 12.73 -23.81
CA THR A 4 -14.77 12.35 -24.58
C THR A 4 -15.57 11.23 -23.91
N SER A 5 -14.89 10.28 -23.30
CA SER A 5 -15.50 9.19 -22.52
C SER A 5 -14.57 8.64 -21.47
N ILE A 6 -15.14 8.03 -20.44
CA ILE A 6 -14.41 7.33 -19.38
C ILE A 6 -15.07 5.97 -19.17
N ASP A 7 -14.29 4.91 -19.32
CA ASP A 7 -14.73 3.55 -19.10
C ASP A 7 -14.22 3.05 -17.74
N ILE A 8 -15.10 2.51 -16.92
CA ILE A 8 -14.73 1.83 -15.67
C ILE A 8 -14.87 0.34 -15.90
N ILE A 9 -13.75 -0.34 -16.00
CA ILE A 9 -13.63 -1.73 -16.43
C ILE A 9 -13.41 -2.61 -15.19
N ASP A 10 -14.37 -3.43 -14.88
CA ASP A 10 -14.31 -4.41 -13.82
C ASP A 10 -13.67 -5.69 -14.39
N VAL A 11 -12.44 -5.96 -13.98
CA VAL A 11 -11.73 -7.15 -14.45
C VAL A 11 -12.11 -8.34 -13.58
N ALA A 12 -13.24 -8.99 -13.94
CA ALA A 12 -13.59 -10.27 -13.35
C ALA A 12 -12.58 -11.33 -13.82
N ASN A 13 -11.97 -12.06 -12.89
CA ASN A 13 -11.19 -13.24 -13.21
C ASN A 13 -11.89 -14.48 -12.64
N ASP A 14 -11.81 -15.60 -13.37
CA ASP A 14 -12.34 -16.89 -12.95
C ASP A 14 -11.49 -17.60 -11.87
N PHE A 15 -10.46 -16.93 -11.33
CA PHE A 15 -9.68 -17.43 -10.21
C PHE A 15 -10.48 -17.35 -8.91
N SER A 16 -11.59 -18.04 -8.88
CA SER A 16 -12.44 -18.16 -7.69
C SER A 16 -11.93 -19.26 -6.78
N SER A 17 -10.83 -19.05 -6.08
CA SER A 17 -10.74 -19.67 -4.77
C SER A 17 -11.67 -18.90 -3.83
N ALA A 18 -12.41 -19.58 -2.99
CA ALA A 18 -13.44 -18.99 -2.13
C ALA A 18 -12.89 -17.96 -1.11
N THR A 19 -11.59 -17.72 -1.07
CA THR A 19 -10.88 -16.96 -0.03
C THR A 19 -10.21 -15.68 -0.49
N SER A 20 -9.95 -15.45 -1.78
CA SER A 20 -9.46 -14.15 -2.25
C SER A 20 -9.86 -13.88 -3.70
N LYS A 21 -10.95 -13.17 -3.85
CA LYS A 21 -11.32 -12.62 -5.16
C LYS A 21 -10.47 -11.38 -5.41
N TRP A 22 -9.33 -11.53 -6.08
CA TRP A 22 -8.58 -10.40 -6.58
C TRP A 22 -9.27 -9.89 -7.87
N ARG A 23 -9.75 -8.65 -7.83
CA ARG A 23 -10.64 -8.09 -8.85
C ARG A 23 -10.23 -6.64 -9.13
N PRO A 24 -9.23 -6.41 -9.99
CA PRO A 24 -8.81 -5.06 -10.33
C PRO A 24 -9.91 -4.31 -11.07
N THR A 25 -10.01 -3.02 -10.78
CA THR A 25 -10.89 -2.09 -11.48
C THR A 25 -10.02 -1.10 -12.26
N VAL A 26 -10.04 -1.21 -13.59
CA VAL A 26 -9.27 -0.38 -14.49
C VAL A 26 -10.11 0.82 -14.95
N VAL A 27 -9.53 1.99 -14.96
CA VAL A 27 -10.08 3.21 -15.54
C VAL A 27 -9.42 3.45 -16.89
N ARG A 28 -10.20 3.67 -17.95
CA ARG A 28 -9.72 4.14 -19.24
C ARG A 28 -10.37 5.47 -19.58
N VAL A 29 -9.56 6.50 -19.76
CA VAL A 29 -10.01 7.84 -20.18
C VAL A 29 -9.65 8.03 -21.64
N ASN A 30 -10.63 8.43 -22.46
CA ASN A 30 -10.46 8.68 -23.89
C ASN A 30 -10.57 10.17 -24.19
N THR A 31 -9.83 10.66 -25.19
CA THR A 31 -9.81 12.07 -25.61
C THR A 31 -10.20 12.25 -27.06
N ASP A 32 -10.55 13.49 -27.43
CA ASP A 32 -10.85 13.90 -28.82
C ASP A 32 -9.63 13.90 -29.74
N GLU A 33 -8.42 13.78 -29.17
CA GLU A 33 -7.16 13.65 -29.93
C GLU A 33 -6.69 12.21 -30.11
N GLY A 34 -7.50 11.23 -29.71
CA GLY A 34 -7.20 9.80 -29.85
C GLY A 34 -6.20 9.24 -28.84
N ILE A 35 -5.76 10.05 -27.87
CA ILE A 35 -4.92 9.60 -26.76
C ILE A 35 -5.83 9.03 -25.67
N SER A 36 -5.50 7.84 -25.16
CA SER A 36 -6.16 7.25 -24.02
C SER A 36 -5.18 7.01 -22.87
N GLY A 37 -5.64 7.24 -21.65
CA GLY A 37 -4.90 6.95 -20.43
C GLY A 37 -5.56 5.88 -19.58
N PHE A 38 -4.74 5.19 -18.78
CA PHE A 38 -5.16 4.11 -17.90
C PHE A 38 -4.82 4.40 -16.46
N GLY A 39 -5.72 4.00 -15.56
CA GLY A 39 -5.52 4.07 -14.13
C GLY A 39 -6.19 2.88 -13.45
N GLU A 40 -6.03 2.77 -12.14
CA GLU A 40 -6.59 1.68 -11.35
C GLU A 40 -7.21 2.22 -10.05
N VAL A 41 -8.41 1.73 -9.74
CA VAL A 41 -9.06 1.93 -8.44
C VAL A 41 -8.53 0.88 -7.47
N GLY A 42 -7.84 1.27 -6.41
CA GLY A 42 -7.02 0.42 -5.54
C GLY A 42 -7.77 -0.54 -4.60
N LEU A 43 -8.93 -1.06 -5.02
CA LEU A 43 -9.78 -1.96 -4.22
C LEU A 43 -9.84 -3.38 -4.80
N ALA A 44 -8.74 -3.84 -5.41
CA ALA A 44 -8.67 -5.13 -6.09
C ALA A 44 -8.83 -6.33 -5.14
N TYR A 45 -8.44 -6.18 -3.87
CA TYR A 45 -8.51 -7.23 -2.86
C TYR A 45 -9.62 -6.95 -1.83
N GLY A 46 -10.29 -8.00 -1.40
CA GLY A 46 -11.31 -7.92 -0.34
C GLY A 46 -12.65 -7.35 -0.80
N VAL A 47 -13.24 -6.51 0.04
CA VAL A 47 -14.57 -5.91 -0.17
C VAL A 47 -14.41 -4.42 -0.45
N GLY A 48 -15.15 -3.87 -1.41
CA GLY A 48 -15.14 -2.45 -1.72
C GLY A 48 -15.15 -2.11 -3.21
N ALA A 49 -14.72 -3.05 -4.07
CA ALA A 49 -14.62 -2.82 -5.52
C ALA A 49 -15.90 -2.27 -6.15
N SER A 50 -17.07 -2.83 -5.81
CA SER A 50 -18.36 -2.34 -6.34
C SER A 50 -18.67 -0.91 -5.93
N GLY A 51 -18.31 -0.53 -4.69
CA GLY A 51 -18.42 0.85 -4.22
C GLY A 51 -17.49 1.79 -4.98
N GLY A 52 -16.23 1.38 -5.15
CA GLY A 52 -15.25 2.14 -5.95
C GLY A 52 -15.66 2.33 -7.40
N ILE A 53 -16.18 1.27 -8.05
CA ILE A 53 -16.74 1.34 -9.41
C ILE A 53 -17.89 2.35 -9.47
N GLY A 54 -18.83 2.31 -8.52
CA GLY A 54 -19.95 3.24 -8.46
C GLY A 54 -19.49 4.69 -8.35
N VAL A 55 -18.62 4.98 -7.37
CA VAL A 55 -18.08 6.33 -7.17
C VAL A 55 -17.27 6.80 -8.39
N ALA A 56 -16.45 5.92 -8.98
CA ALA A 56 -15.67 6.26 -10.17
C ALA A 56 -16.57 6.65 -11.36
N LYS A 57 -17.71 5.96 -11.55
CA LYS A 57 -18.71 6.32 -12.57
C LYS A 57 -19.36 7.69 -12.32
N ASP A 58 -19.73 7.99 -11.08
CA ASP A 58 -20.29 9.28 -10.70
C ASP A 58 -19.28 10.41 -10.92
N LEU A 59 -18.02 10.21 -10.53
CA LEU A 59 -16.94 11.17 -10.75
C LEU A 59 -16.65 11.37 -12.25
N ALA A 60 -16.62 10.29 -13.03
CA ALA A 60 -16.35 10.32 -14.46
C ALA A 60 -17.32 11.27 -15.20
N ALA A 61 -18.59 11.26 -14.83
CA ALA A 61 -19.59 12.13 -15.44
C ALA A 61 -19.26 13.65 -15.27
N LEU A 62 -18.57 14.01 -14.19
CA LEU A 62 -18.17 15.40 -13.93
C LEU A 62 -16.99 15.85 -14.80
N LEU A 63 -16.23 14.92 -15.36
CA LEU A 63 -14.95 15.20 -16.02
C LEU A 63 -15.06 15.29 -17.54
N ILE A 64 -16.18 14.85 -18.13
CA ILE A 64 -16.41 14.93 -19.58
C ILE A 64 -16.29 16.38 -20.05
N GLY A 65 -15.56 16.59 -21.15
CA GLY A 65 -15.28 17.88 -21.75
C GLY A 65 -14.16 18.69 -21.10
N MET A 66 -13.58 18.24 -19.97
CA MET A 66 -12.41 18.87 -19.37
C MET A 66 -11.13 18.53 -20.14
N ASP A 67 -10.10 19.35 -19.99
CA ASP A 67 -8.77 19.03 -20.48
C ASP A 67 -8.04 18.11 -19.48
N PRO A 68 -7.66 16.89 -19.86
CA PRO A 68 -6.99 15.95 -18.95
C PRO A 68 -5.57 16.40 -18.53
N ILE A 69 -5.00 17.41 -19.19
CA ILE A 69 -3.70 17.98 -18.83
C ILE A 69 -3.78 18.76 -17.50
N ASP A 70 -4.97 19.29 -17.17
CA ASP A 70 -5.21 20.10 -15.96
C ASP A 70 -5.45 19.20 -14.72
N THR A 71 -4.52 18.32 -14.40
CA THR A 71 -4.66 17.30 -13.35
C THR A 71 -5.05 17.89 -11.99
N GLU A 72 -4.46 19.02 -11.58
CA GLU A 72 -4.81 19.68 -10.30
C GLU A 72 -6.26 20.18 -10.29
N ALA A 73 -6.72 20.83 -11.38
CA ALA A 73 -8.09 21.33 -11.47
C ALA A 73 -9.12 20.19 -11.48
N ILE A 74 -8.79 19.07 -12.14
CA ILE A 74 -9.59 17.85 -12.14
C ILE A 74 -9.66 17.26 -10.73
N TRP A 75 -8.52 17.14 -10.05
CA TRP A 75 -8.43 16.61 -8.70
C TRP A 75 -9.29 17.44 -7.71
N GLU A 76 -9.13 18.76 -7.73
CA GLU A 76 -9.93 19.67 -6.91
C GLU A 76 -11.43 19.61 -7.24
N LYS A 77 -11.78 19.44 -8.53
CA LYS A 77 -13.18 19.27 -8.92
C LYS A 77 -13.77 17.99 -8.35
N MET A 78 -13.06 16.87 -8.45
CA MET A 78 -13.50 15.59 -7.88
C MET A 78 -13.71 15.66 -6.37
N LEU A 79 -12.83 16.36 -5.65
CA LEU A 79 -12.97 16.52 -4.21
C LEU A 79 -14.09 17.49 -3.83
N ARG A 80 -14.08 18.72 -4.41
CA ARG A 80 -14.89 19.81 -3.88
C ARG A 80 -16.29 19.96 -4.50
N LYS A 81 -16.53 19.36 -5.66
CA LYS A 81 -17.82 19.47 -6.36
C LYS A 81 -18.73 18.26 -6.15
N THR A 82 -18.41 17.41 -5.20
CA THR A 82 -19.10 16.12 -4.98
C THR A 82 -19.85 16.04 -3.66
N PHE A 83 -19.96 17.08 -2.89
CA PHE A 83 -20.63 17.17 -1.59
C PHE A 83 -20.13 16.10 -0.58
N TRP A 84 -20.41 14.80 -0.83
CA TRP A 84 -20.02 13.68 0.06
C TRP A 84 -18.52 13.36 0.01
N GLY A 85 -17.84 13.65 -1.09
CA GLY A 85 -16.39 13.38 -1.24
C GLY A 85 -15.53 14.15 -0.25
N GLN A 86 -16.00 15.30 0.21
CA GLN A 86 -15.28 16.11 1.20
C GLN A 86 -15.17 15.43 2.57
N GLY A 87 -15.98 14.40 2.85
CA GLY A 87 -15.88 13.58 4.05
C GLY A 87 -14.76 12.55 4.00
N GLY A 88 -14.14 12.33 2.85
CA GLY A 88 -13.04 11.37 2.68
C GLY A 88 -13.51 9.91 2.63
N GLY A 89 -12.56 9.04 2.92
CA GLY A 89 -12.77 7.60 2.98
C GLY A 89 -12.14 6.83 1.82
N GLY A 90 -11.72 5.60 2.09
CA GLY A 90 -10.93 4.80 1.17
C GLY A 90 -11.58 4.52 -0.18
N ILE A 91 -12.89 4.28 -0.21
CA ILE A 91 -13.62 4.02 -1.46
C ILE A 91 -13.63 5.26 -2.36
N PHE A 92 -13.87 6.43 -1.77
CA PHE A 92 -13.88 7.68 -2.53
C PHE A 92 -12.49 8.06 -3.03
N SER A 93 -11.49 7.94 -2.16
CA SER A 93 -10.10 8.22 -2.50
C SER A 93 -9.57 7.27 -3.58
N ALA A 94 -9.90 5.97 -3.50
CA ALA A 94 -9.53 4.99 -4.52
C ALA A 94 -10.14 5.33 -5.90
N ALA A 95 -11.40 5.73 -5.95
CA ALA A 95 -12.05 6.15 -7.20
C ALA A 95 -11.37 7.39 -7.81
N MET A 96 -11.05 8.39 -6.98
CA MET A 96 -10.27 9.55 -7.40
C MET A 96 -8.90 9.16 -7.93
N SER A 97 -8.23 8.23 -7.24
CA SER A 97 -6.89 7.75 -7.63
C SER A 97 -6.87 7.16 -9.03
N GLY A 98 -7.82 6.27 -9.33
CA GLY A 98 -7.91 5.65 -10.65
C GLY A 98 -8.08 6.65 -11.77
N LEU A 99 -8.91 7.65 -11.57
CA LEU A 99 -9.13 8.73 -12.54
C LEU A 99 -7.88 9.63 -12.67
N ASP A 100 -7.26 10.01 -11.56
CA ASP A 100 -6.05 10.84 -11.56
C ASP A 100 -4.88 10.18 -12.27
N ILE A 101 -4.62 8.89 -11.99
CA ILE A 101 -3.57 8.11 -12.67
C ILE A 101 -3.80 8.10 -14.19
N ALA A 102 -5.04 7.91 -14.63
CA ALA A 102 -5.38 7.91 -16.06
C ALA A 102 -5.13 9.28 -16.71
N MET A 103 -5.42 10.39 -16.01
CA MET A 103 -5.12 11.74 -16.50
C MET A 103 -3.61 11.97 -16.63
N TRP A 104 -2.82 11.53 -15.64
CA TRP A 104 -1.37 11.60 -15.71
C TRP A 104 -0.80 10.76 -16.85
N ASP A 105 -1.34 9.57 -17.10
CA ASP A 105 -0.93 8.73 -18.23
C ASP A 105 -1.19 9.41 -19.58
N ILE A 106 -2.34 10.09 -19.75
CA ILE A 106 -2.60 10.94 -20.92
C ILE A 106 -1.56 12.06 -21.03
N LYS A 107 -1.28 12.75 -19.93
CA LYS A 107 -0.33 13.86 -19.90
C LYS A 107 1.07 13.44 -20.35
N GLY A 108 1.55 12.30 -19.83
CA GLY A 108 2.83 11.72 -20.26
C GLY A 108 2.86 11.37 -21.75
N LYS A 109 1.80 10.72 -22.25
CA LYS A 109 1.66 10.34 -23.66
C LYS A 109 1.56 11.56 -24.59
N ALA A 110 0.76 12.54 -24.21
CA ALA A 110 0.58 13.78 -24.99
C ALA A 110 1.89 14.58 -25.14
N LEU A 111 2.69 14.60 -24.08
CA LEU A 111 4.00 15.27 -24.07
C LEU A 111 5.15 14.38 -24.50
N ASN A 112 4.86 13.09 -24.78
CA ASN A 112 5.84 12.06 -25.17
C ASN A 112 7.02 11.95 -24.19
N VAL A 113 6.75 11.98 -22.90
CA VAL A 113 7.75 11.81 -21.83
C VAL A 113 7.22 10.88 -20.72
N PRO A 114 8.09 10.13 -20.04
CA PRO A 114 7.68 9.39 -18.84
C PRO A 114 7.30 10.35 -17.72
N LEU A 115 6.37 9.91 -16.83
CA LEU A 115 5.80 10.79 -15.79
C LEU A 115 6.84 11.33 -14.82
N TYR A 116 7.87 10.56 -14.48
CA TYR A 116 8.93 11.05 -13.59
C TYR A 116 9.61 12.34 -14.11
N VAL A 117 9.66 12.55 -15.44
CA VAL A 117 10.18 13.80 -16.02
C VAL A 117 9.29 14.99 -15.66
N LEU A 118 7.96 14.80 -15.70
CA LEU A 118 6.97 15.83 -15.36
C LEU A 118 6.89 16.10 -13.85
N LEU A 119 7.33 15.14 -13.05
CA LEU A 119 7.33 15.23 -11.58
C LEU A 119 8.64 15.78 -11.00
N GLY A 120 9.57 16.24 -11.83
CA GLY A 120 10.82 16.88 -11.41
C GLY A 120 12.11 16.17 -11.86
N GLY A 121 11.98 15.06 -12.60
CA GLY A 121 13.13 14.23 -13.02
C GLY A 121 13.47 13.18 -11.95
N LYS A 122 14.20 12.16 -12.35
CA LYS A 122 14.57 11.07 -11.44
C LYS A 122 15.68 11.47 -10.49
N SER A 123 15.54 11.07 -9.24
CA SER A 123 16.56 11.19 -8.18
C SER A 123 17.46 9.95 -8.10
N ARG A 124 17.03 8.82 -8.70
CA ARG A 124 17.75 7.54 -8.68
C ARG A 124 17.50 6.73 -9.95
N ASP A 125 18.45 5.85 -10.29
CA ASP A 125 18.36 4.96 -11.46
C ASP A 125 17.82 3.57 -11.11
N SER A 126 17.84 3.20 -9.85
CA SER A 126 17.34 1.92 -9.33
C SER A 126 16.57 2.11 -8.04
N ILE A 127 15.62 1.21 -7.80
CA ILE A 127 14.76 1.20 -6.61
C ILE A 127 14.98 -0.14 -5.91
N ARG A 128 15.29 -0.09 -4.61
CA ARG A 128 15.38 -1.29 -3.77
C ARG A 128 14.00 -1.94 -3.65
N ALA A 129 13.94 -3.25 -3.80
CA ALA A 129 12.72 -4.03 -3.63
C ALA A 129 12.88 -5.05 -2.50
N TYR A 130 11.78 -5.40 -1.86
CA TYR A 130 11.74 -6.49 -0.89
C TYR A 130 10.77 -7.58 -1.32
N ALA A 131 11.06 -8.83 -0.93
CA ALA A 131 10.15 -9.94 -1.10
C ALA A 131 9.03 -9.86 -0.05
N SER A 132 7.78 -9.72 -0.50
CA SER A 132 6.63 -9.46 0.37
C SER A 132 5.72 -10.66 0.55
N GLN A 133 4.96 -10.67 1.64
CA GLN A 133 3.91 -11.68 1.91
C GLN A 133 4.44 -13.11 2.07
N LEU A 134 5.61 -13.27 2.70
CA LEU A 134 6.26 -14.57 2.81
C LEU A 134 5.43 -15.60 3.59
N GLN A 135 4.50 -15.18 4.45
CA GLN A 135 3.59 -16.07 5.17
C GLN A 135 2.70 -16.94 4.25
N PHE A 136 2.60 -16.59 2.97
CA PHE A 136 1.89 -17.38 1.96
C PHE A 136 2.81 -18.25 1.10
N GLY A 137 4.08 -18.42 1.48
CA GLY A 137 5.09 -19.08 0.66
C GLY A 137 5.77 -18.12 -0.34
N TRP A 138 6.85 -18.61 -0.96
CA TRP A 138 7.64 -17.87 -1.96
C TRP A 138 8.20 -18.84 -3.02
N GLY A 139 8.30 -18.38 -4.26
CA GLY A 139 9.07 -19.08 -5.31
C GLY A 139 8.33 -20.20 -6.04
N GLY A 140 7.06 -20.43 -5.85
CA GLY A 140 6.42 -21.58 -6.48
C GLY A 140 4.97 -21.42 -6.89
N GLY A 141 4.72 -21.01 -8.11
CA GLY A 141 3.40 -21.16 -8.74
C GLY A 141 2.27 -20.32 -8.15
N THR A 142 1.04 -20.62 -8.56
CA THR A 142 -0.19 -19.94 -8.11
C THR A 142 -0.75 -20.49 -6.81
N ASP A 143 -0.28 -21.62 -6.34
CA ASP A 143 -0.75 -22.26 -5.11
C ASP A 143 -0.01 -21.68 -3.91
N LYS A 144 -0.70 -20.80 -3.18
CA LYS A 144 -0.19 -20.24 -1.93
C LYS A 144 -0.23 -21.31 -0.84
N ALA A 145 0.95 -21.66 -0.32
CA ALA A 145 1.05 -22.50 0.86
C ALA A 145 0.94 -21.62 2.11
N MET A 146 -0.04 -21.91 2.98
CA MET A 146 -0.10 -21.28 4.30
C MET A 146 1.00 -21.85 5.17
N LEU A 147 1.98 -21.01 5.56
CA LEU A 147 3.10 -21.45 6.38
C LEU A 147 2.67 -21.56 7.84
N VAL A 148 3.14 -22.60 8.50
CA VAL A 148 2.81 -22.90 9.90
C VAL A 148 4.04 -22.89 10.79
N THR A 149 5.07 -23.67 10.43
CA THR A 149 6.21 -23.89 11.31
C THR A 149 7.34 -22.87 11.11
N PRO A 150 8.15 -22.58 12.14
CA PRO A 150 9.32 -21.72 12.01
C PRO A 150 10.27 -22.13 10.87
N GLU A 151 10.44 -23.44 10.63
CA GLU A 151 11.30 -23.98 9.57
C GLU A 151 10.78 -23.57 8.18
N GLN A 152 9.47 -23.64 7.96
CA GLN A 152 8.85 -23.21 6.70
C GLN A 152 9.09 -21.72 6.43
N TYR A 153 8.98 -20.88 7.48
CA TYR A 153 9.29 -19.45 7.37
C TYR A 153 10.77 -19.19 7.06
N ALA A 154 11.68 -19.96 7.69
CA ALA A 154 13.11 -19.90 7.40
C ALA A 154 13.43 -20.30 5.95
N ASP A 155 12.78 -21.35 5.45
CA ASP A 155 13.00 -21.86 4.08
C ASP A 155 12.59 -20.83 3.02
N VAL A 156 11.41 -20.23 3.14
CA VAL A 156 10.97 -19.21 2.17
C VAL A 156 11.83 -17.95 2.23
N ALA A 157 12.33 -17.59 3.41
CA ALA A 157 13.27 -16.48 3.56
C ALA A 157 14.60 -16.78 2.82
N ARG A 158 15.15 -18.01 2.94
CA ARG A 158 16.35 -18.42 2.19
C ARG A 158 16.11 -18.37 0.67
N ILE A 159 14.93 -18.83 0.20
CA ILE A 159 14.59 -18.81 -1.23
C ILE A 159 14.58 -17.35 -1.73
N ALA A 160 13.87 -16.45 -1.06
CA ALA A 160 13.82 -15.04 -1.44
C ALA A 160 15.21 -14.40 -1.51
N VAL A 161 16.06 -14.64 -0.51
CA VAL A 161 17.44 -14.13 -0.50
C VAL A 161 18.28 -14.75 -1.61
N SER A 162 18.09 -16.04 -1.94
CA SER A 162 18.81 -16.69 -3.04
C SER A 162 18.45 -16.12 -4.42
N GLU A 163 17.29 -15.49 -4.55
CA GLU A 163 16.84 -14.77 -5.75
C GLU A 163 17.40 -13.33 -5.83
N GLY A 164 18.16 -12.91 -4.81
CA GLY A 164 18.83 -11.61 -4.78
C GLY A 164 18.13 -10.52 -3.95
N TYR A 165 17.07 -10.84 -3.23
CA TYR A 165 16.47 -9.89 -2.30
C TYR A 165 17.34 -9.73 -1.05
N ASP A 166 17.60 -8.48 -0.67
CA ASP A 166 18.29 -8.11 0.56
C ASP A 166 17.34 -7.57 1.64
N ALA A 167 16.03 -7.61 1.36
CA ALA A 167 14.95 -7.27 2.28
C ALA A 167 13.75 -8.19 2.06
N ILE A 168 13.08 -8.56 3.15
CA ILE A 168 11.90 -9.45 3.15
C ILE A 168 10.81 -8.89 4.07
N LYS A 169 9.53 -9.11 3.72
CA LYS A 169 8.37 -8.70 4.55
C LYS A 169 7.47 -9.89 4.85
N VAL A 170 7.02 -9.97 6.10
CA VAL A 170 6.23 -11.09 6.61
C VAL A 170 5.26 -10.67 7.70
N ASP A 171 4.06 -11.24 7.71
CA ASP A 171 3.14 -11.24 8.84
C ASP A 171 3.24 -12.58 9.56
N VAL A 172 4.02 -12.61 10.63
CA VAL A 172 4.29 -13.85 11.38
C VAL A 172 3.14 -14.29 12.28
N LEU A 173 2.15 -13.41 12.52
CA LEU A 173 0.95 -13.67 13.31
C LEU A 173 -0.30 -13.91 12.46
N ALA A 174 -0.20 -13.79 11.12
CA ALA A 174 -1.34 -13.97 10.22
C ALA A 174 -1.97 -15.37 10.31
N MET A 175 -1.16 -16.39 10.55
CA MET A 175 -1.60 -17.80 10.63
C MET A 175 -1.48 -18.33 12.06
N ASP A 176 -2.51 -19.06 12.49
CA ASP A 176 -2.44 -19.86 13.72
C ASP A 176 -1.48 -21.06 13.58
N GLU A 177 -1.42 -21.92 14.60
CA GLU A 177 -0.63 -23.16 14.61
C GLU A 177 -1.15 -24.24 13.66
N HIS A 178 -2.32 -24.05 13.07
CA HIS A 178 -2.96 -24.96 12.12
C HIS A 178 -2.96 -24.42 10.68
N GLY A 179 -2.41 -23.22 10.45
CA GLY A 179 -2.41 -22.56 9.15
C GLY A 179 -3.72 -21.87 8.82
N ASN A 180 -4.61 -21.63 9.79
CA ASN A 180 -5.80 -20.84 9.58
C ASN A 180 -5.47 -19.36 9.74
N TRP A 181 -6.20 -18.53 9.00
CA TRP A 181 -6.05 -17.08 9.05
C TRP A 181 -6.54 -16.52 10.38
N ASN A 182 -5.65 -15.91 11.16
CA ASN A 182 -5.85 -15.52 12.56
C ASN A 182 -6.24 -14.05 12.78
N GLN A 183 -6.71 -13.36 11.75
CA GLN A 183 -6.93 -11.91 11.76
C GLN A 183 -7.85 -11.34 12.84
N ARG A 184 -8.71 -12.16 13.45
CA ARG A 184 -9.85 -11.62 14.21
C ARG A 184 -9.61 -11.47 15.69
N ASP A 185 -8.65 -12.17 16.24
CA ASP A 185 -8.52 -12.38 17.67
C ASP A 185 -7.25 -11.79 18.26
N LEU A 186 -6.53 -10.95 17.52
CA LEU A 186 -5.30 -10.30 17.96
C LEU A 186 -5.56 -9.01 18.75
N LYS A 187 -6.64 -8.97 19.53
CA LYS A 187 -7.03 -7.84 20.41
C LYS A 187 -6.88 -8.22 21.87
N GLY A 188 -6.59 -7.23 22.70
CA GLY A 188 -6.28 -7.47 24.11
C GLY A 188 -4.86 -8.04 24.27
N LEU A 189 -4.51 -8.60 25.43
CA LEU A 189 -3.23 -9.26 25.61
C LEU A 189 -3.22 -10.60 24.87
N LEU A 190 -2.16 -10.84 24.10
CA LEU A 190 -2.00 -12.12 23.39
C LEU A 190 -1.55 -13.21 24.36
N PRO A 191 -2.08 -14.43 24.21
CA PRO A 191 -1.58 -15.59 24.94
C PRO A 191 -0.11 -15.87 24.59
N ASP A 192 0.65 -16.39 25.57
CA ASP A 192 2.06 -16.69 25.43
C ASP A 192 2.38 -17.63 24.25
N ASN A 193 1.51 -18.60 23.96
CA ASN A 193 1.72 -19.52 22.86
C ASN A 193 1.66 -18.80 21.48
N ILE A 194 0.78 -17.82 21.32
CA ILE A 194 0.69 -17.02 20.08
C ILE A 194 1.92 -16.12 19.96
N LEU A 195 2.31 -15.46 21.03
CA LEU A 195 3.51 -14.62 21.05
C LEU A 195 4.77 -15.42 20.72
N ARG A 196 4.96 -16.57 21.37
CA ARG A 196 6.10 -17.45 21.11
C ARG A 196 6.10 -17.95 19.67
N LEU A 197 4.96 -18.39 19.15
CA LEU A 197 4.88 -18.85 17.76
C LEU A 197 5.31 -17.75 16.78
N GLY A 198 4.83 -16.51 16.94
CA GLY A 198 5.25 -15.39 16.11
C GLY A 198 6.74 -15.06 16.24
N TYR A 199 7.24 -15.05 17.48
CA TYR A 199 8.66 -14.84 17.77
C TYR A 199 9.54 -15.94 17.15
N ASP A 200 9.20 -17.23 17.34
CA ASP A 200 9.98 -18.37 16.84
C ASP A 200 10.03 -18.37 15.30
N ARG A 201 8.93 -18.02 14.62
CA ARG A 201 8.88 -17.86 13.16
C ARG A 201 9.86 -16.75 12.71
N LEU A 202 9.78 -15.58 13.33
CA LEU A 202 10.63 -14.44 12.99
C LEU A 202 12.11 -14.73 13.30
N LYS A 203 12.37 -15.34 14.45
CA LYS A 203 13.71 -15.75 14.85
C LYS A 203 14.31 -16.75 13.86
N ALA A 204 13.54 -17.75 13.44
CA ALA A 204 13.99 -18.74 12.46
C ALA A 204 14.33 -18.09 11.11
N MET A 205 13.54 -17.09 10.67
CA MET A 205 13.89 -16.29 9.48
C MET A 205 15.20 -15.53 9.69
N ARG A 206 15.36 -14.81 10.80
CA ARG A 206 16.57 -14.06 11.12
C ARG A 206 17.80 -14.95 11.17
N ASP A 207 17.72 -16.10 11.84
CA ASP A 207 18.80 -17.07 11.92
C ASP A 207 19.16 -17.64 10.52
N ALA A 208 18.16 -17.78 9.65
CA ALA A 208 18.33 -18.32 8.31
C ALA A 208 18.99 -17.35 7.32
N VAL A 209 18.70 -16.05 7.42
CA VAL A 209 19.17 -15.04 6.46
C VAL A 209 20.34 -14.19 6.99
N GLY A 210 20.63 -14.28 8.28
CA GLY A 210 21.72 -13.54 8.92
C GLY A 210 21.39 -12.06 9.16
N PRO A 211 22.34 -11.27 9.72
CA PRO A 211 22.10 -9.90 10.17
C PRO A 211 22.05 -8.86 9.04
N ASN A 212 22.48 -9.20 7.83
CA ASN A 212 22.63 -8.26 6.72
C ASN A 212 21.39 -8.19 5.80
N VAL A 213 20.38 -9.01 6.05
CA VAL A 213 19.09 -8.97 5.35
C VAL A 213 18.09 -8.21 6.22
N ASP A 214 17.45 -7.20 5.66
CA ASP A 214 16.41 -6.47 6.37
C ASP A 214 15.13 -7.31 6.48
N ILE A 215 14.51 -7.33 7.66
CA ILE A 215 13.22 -7.97 7.87
C ILE A 215 12.20 -6.92 8.28
N ILE A 216 11.10 -6.89 7.56
CA ILE A 216 9.94 -6.04 7.82
C ILE A 216 8.86 -6.91 8.44
N VAL A 217 8.31 -6.49 9.57
CA VAL A 217 7.20 -7.20 10.22
C VAL A 217 5.90 -6.45 9.98
N GLU A 218 4.96 -7.13 9.36
CA GLU A 218 3.62 -6.63 9.03
C GLU A 218 2.59 -7.14 10.04
N MET A 219 1.62 -6.28 10.40
CA MET A 219 0.49 -6.64 11.28
C MET A 219 -0.88 -6.38 10.65
N HIS A 220 -0.94 -5.84 9.44
CA HIS A 220 -2.18 -5.54 8.70
C HIS A 220 -3.26 -4.83 9.52
N SER A 221 -2.90 -4.01 10.50
CA SER A 221 -3.83 -3.30 11.39
C SER A 221 -4.75 -4.20 12.24
N PHE A 222 -4.42 -5.48 12.44
CA PHE A 222 -5.31 -6.42 13.16
C PHE A 222 -5.14 -6.40 14.68
N THR A 223 -4.07 -5.81 15.19
CA THR A 223 -3.84 -5.68 16.63
C THR A 223 -4.40 -4.36 17.19
N SER A 224 -4.67 -4.36 18.50
CA SER A 224 -4.85 -3.13 19.30
C SER A 224 -3.50 -2.71 19.91
N ALA A 225 -3.44 -1.56 20.58
CA ALA A 225 -2.17 -1.04 21.11
C ALA A 225 -1.45 -2.01 22.06
N ALA A 226 -2.18 -2.66 22.97
CA ALA A 226 -1.56 -3.54 23.97
C ALA A 226 -0.82 -4.74 23.34
N PRO A 227 -1.44 -5.56 22.48
CA PRO A 227 -0.72 -6.64 21.80
C PRO A 227 0.34 -6.15 20.83
N ALA A 228 0.14 -5.01 20.14
CA ALA A 228 1.15 -4.43 19.29
C ALA A 228 2.43 -4.08 20.08
N ILE A 229 2.28 -3.46 21.24
CA ILE A 229 3.40 -3.13 22.14
C ILE A 229 4.03 -4.41 22.72
N GLN A 230 3.21 -5.37 23.15
CA GLN A 230 3.67 -6.62 23.73
C GLN A 230 4.56 -7.40 22.75
N PHE A 231 4.07 -7.58 21.52
CA PHE A 231 4.81 -8.28 20.47
C PHE A 231 5.98 -7.45 19.95
N GLY A 232 5.79 -6.15 19.68
CA GLY A 232 6.84 -5.26 19.22
C GLY A 232 8.08 -5.28 20.11
N ARG A 233 7.89 -5.18 21.43
CA ARG A 233 9.00 -5.30 22.41
C ARG A 233 9.69 -6.65 22.39
N MET A 234 8.95 -7.70 22.17
CA MET A 234 9.51 -9.06 22.14
C MET A 234 10.44 -9.28 20.94
N ILE A 235 10.16 -8.63 19.80
CA ILE A 235 10.92 -8.79 18.55
C ILE A 235 12.00 -7.72 18.34
N GLU A 236 12.17 -6.74 19.24
CA GLU A 236 13.20 -5.69 19.11
C GLU A 236 14.61 -6.25 18.93
N GLU A 237 14.96 -7.30 19.67
CA GLU A 237 16.28 -7.93 19.61
C GLU A 237 16.58 -8.62 18.27
N LEU A 238 15.57 -8.86 17.44
CA LEU A 238 15.72 -9.55 16.15
C LEU A 238 16.12 -8.62 15.01
N GLY A 239 16.31 -7.31 15.27
CA GLY A 239 16.80 -6.35 14.29
C GLY A 239 15.80 -6.10 13.15
N VAL A 240 14.53 -5.88 13.50
CA VAL A 240 13.46 -5.56 12.55
C VAL A 240 13.68 -4.17 11.96
N LEU A 241 13.60 -4.03 10.63
CA LEU A 241 13.82 -2.76 9.94
C LEU A 241 12.73 -1.74 10.28
N TYR A 242 11.48 -2.15 10.16
CA TYR A 242 10.31 -1.41 10.64
C TYR A 242 9.12 -2.33 10.91
N TYR A 243 8.19 -1.83 11.72
CA TYR A 243 6.98 -2.52 12.17
C TYR A 243 5.78 -1.87 11.50
N GLU A 244 5.23 -2.55 10.50
CA GLU A 244 4.20 -2.03 9.60
C GLU A 244 2.80 -2.29 10.16
N GLU A 245 1.96 -1.28 10.12
CA GLU A 245 0.56 -1.30 10.53
C GLU A 245 0.28 -2.02 11.86
N PRO A 246 1.01 -1.68 12.95
CA PRO A 246 0.79 -2.33 14.24
C PRO A 246 -0.62 -2.13 14.79
N VAL A 247 -1.30 -1.05 14.39
CA VAL A 247 -2.68 -0.73 14.78
C VAL A 247 -3.42 -0.04 13.63
N MET A 248 -4.76 -0.02 13.69
CA MET A 248 -5.55 0.72 12.71
C MET A 248 -5.21 2.22 12.72
N PRO A 249 -5.03 2.85 11.54
CA PRO A 249 -4.63 4.25 11.45
C PRO A 249 -5.76 5.26 11.73
N LEU A 250 -6.94 4.81 12.11
CA LEU A 250 -8.11 5.67 12.36
C LEU A 250 -7.94 6.61 13.58
N ASN A 251 -7.00 6.29 14.46
CA ASN A 251 -6.71 7.11 15.63
C ASN A 251 -5.19 7.30 15.79
N PRO A 252 -4.64 8.46 15.37
CA PRO A 252 -3.22 8.74 15.48
C PRO A 252 -2.65 8.58 16.90
N LYS A 253 -3.43 8.91 17.93
CA LYS A 253 -2.98 8.77 19.32
C LYS A 253 -2.68 7.33 19.72
N VAL A 254 -3.38 6.35 19.12
CA VAL A 254 -3.11 4.93 19.36
C VAL A 254 -1.82 4.50 18.67
N MET A 255 -1.56 4.98 17.45
CA MET A 255 -0.28 4.77 16.78
C MET A 255 0.87 5.39 17.58
N LYS A 256 0.68 6.64 18.06
CA LYS A 256 1.66 7.32 18.92
C LYS A 256 1.93 6.55 20.21
N GLN A 257 0.89 5.95 20.82
CA GLN A 257 1.07 5.10 22.01
C GLN A 257 1.97 3.90 21.72
N VAL A 258 1.87 3.28 20.54
CA VAL A 258 2.78 2.18 20.15
C VAL A 258 4.19 2.73 19.93
N ALA A 259 4.34 3.83 19.18
CA ALA A 259 5.64 4.46 18.91
C ALA A 259 6.40 4.85 20.18
N ASP A 260 5.69 5.29 21.23
CA ASP A 260 6.30 5.66 22.52
C ASP A 260 6.77 4.45 23.35
N HIS A 261 6.40 3.23 22.97
CA HIS A 261 6.66 2.02 23.78
C HIS A 261 7.45 0.93 23.07
N VAL A 262 7.70 1.09 21.77
CA VAL A 262 8.46 0.13 20.93
C VAL A 262 9.61 0.87 20.26
N ASN A 263 10.82 0.32 20.34
CA ASN A 263 12.02 0.95 19.74
C ASN A 263 12.19 0.64 18.23
N ILE A 264 11.31 -0.15 17.63
CA ILE A 264 11.31 -0.41 16.19
C ILE A 264 10.61 0.77 15.49
N PRO A 265 11.19 1.34 14.42
CA PRO A 265 10.52 2.35 13.60
C PRO A 265 9.14 1.87 13.12
N LEU A 266 8.10 2.69 13.25
CA LEU A 266 6.77 2.32 12.76
C LEU A 266 6.56 2.78 11.33
N ALA A 267 5.85 1.94 10.57
CA ALA A 267 5.41 2.23 9.21
C ALA A 267 3.89 2.09 9.08
N SER A 268 3.26 2.93 8.27
CA SER A 268 1.86 2.80 7.87
C SER A 268 1.55 3.71 6.69
N GLY A 269 0.47 3.41 5.95
CA GLY A 269 0.07 4.30 4.87
C GLY A 269 -0.96 3.74 3.90
N GLU A 270 -1.02 2.45 3.65
CA GLU A 270 -1.94 1.85 2.68
C GLU A 270 -3.43 2.13 3.00
N ARG A 271 -3.75 2.38 4.28
CA ARG A 271 -5.09 2.74 4.78
C ARG A 271 -5.18 4.20 5.25
N ILE A 272 -4.22 5.06 4.86
CA ILE A 272 -4.24 6.50 5.12
C ILE A 272 -4.46 7.22 3.80
N TYR A 273 -5.45 8.09 3.76
CA TYR A 273 -5.88 8.73 2.53
C TYR A 273 -5.66 10.23 2.61
N TRP A 274 -5.16 10.80 1.49
CA TRP A 274 -4.88 12.21 1.30
C TRP A 274 -3.89 12.80 2.32
N ARG A 275 -3.26 13.90 2.00
CA ARG A 275 -2.30 14.61 2.86
C ARG A 275 -2.87 14.95 4.25
N TRP A 276 -4.17 15.19 4.35
CA TRP A 276 -4.82 15.48 5.63
C TRP A 276 -4.86 14.27 6.59
N GLY A 277 -4.96 13.07 6.04
CA GLY A 277 -4.88 11.83 6.82
C GLY A 277 -3.46 11.56 7.35
N TYR A 278 -2.42 11.83 6.55
CA TYR A 278 -1.02 11.64 6.96
C TYR A 278 -0.54 12.69 7.96
N ARG A 279 -1.04 13.91 7.87
CA ARG A 279 -0.58 15.05 8.66
C ARG A 279 -0.47 14.76 10.17
N PRO A 280 -1.48 14.23 10.87
CA PRO A 280 -1.38 14.02 12.31
C PRO A 280 -0.24 13.06 12.71
N PHE A 281 0.06 12.04 11.92
CA PHE A 281 1.12 11.08 12.18
C PHE A 281 2.52 11.67 11.97
N LEU A 282 2.65 12.59 11.01
CA LEU A 282 3.88 13.31 10.78
C LEU A 282 4.12 14.37 11.86
N GLU A 283 3.08 15.12 12.25
CA GLU A 283 3.17 16.16 13.29
C GLU A 283 3.50 15.58 14.68
N ASP A 284 3.01 14.39 15.01
CA ASP A 284 3.30 13.76 16.31
C ASP A 284 4.53 12.83 16.29
N GLY A 285 5.11 12.60 15.10
CA GLY A 285 6.31 11.78 14.92
C GLY A 285 6.08 10.29 15.21
N SER A 286 4.83 9.79 15.07
CA SER A 286 4.52 8.38 15.32
C SER A 286 4.96 7.45 14.19
N LEU A 287 5.10 7.95 12.97
CA LEU A 287 5.58 7.18 11.82
C LEU A 287 6.98 7.61 11.42
N SER A 288 7.87 6.64 11.28
CA SER A 288 9.20 6.81 10.68
C SER A 288 9.21 6.52 9.19
N VAL A 289 8.22 5.75 8.71
CA VAL A 289 8.04 5.40 7.31
C VAL A 289 6.57 5.60 6.94
N ILE A 290 6.29 6.35 5.89
CA ILE A 290 4.95 6.45 5.30
C ILE A 290 4.86 5.61 4.04
N GLN A 291 3.71 4.96 3.84
CA GLN A 291 3.51 3.99 2.77
C GLN A 291 2.24 4.31 1.94
N PRO A 292 2.22 5.47 1.24
CA PRO A 292 1.06 5.80 0.42
C PRO A 292 0.89 4.79 -0.72
N ASP A 293 -0.33 4.33 -0.94
CA ASP A 293 -0.69 3.57 -2.13
C ASP A 293 -1.23 4.51 -3.20
N ILE A 294 -0.62 4.53 -4.38
CA ILE A 294 -0.97 5.48 -5.44
C ILE A 294 -2.42 5.28 -5.92
N CYS A 295 -2.91 4.05 -5.87
CA CYS A 295 -4.28 3.71 -6.26
C CYS A 295 -5.32 3.96 -5.14
N LEU A 296 -4.87 4.35 -3.93
CA LEU A 296 -5.72 4.57 -2.77
C LEU A 296 -5.61 5.98 -2.18
N CYS A 297 -4.43 6.61 -2.23
CA CYS A 297 -4.17 7.86 -1.51
C CYS A 297 -4.66 9.13 -2.20
N GLY A 298 -5.23 9.04 -3.41
CA GLY A 298 -5.70 10.17 -4.22
C GLY A 298 -4.95 10.34 -5.55
N GLY A 299 -4.26 9.30 -6.03
CA GLY A 299 -3.53 9.28 -7.29
C GLY A 299 -2.13 9.90 -7.22
N ILE A 300 -1.52 10.11 -8.38
CA ILE A 300 -0.18 10.67 -8.54
C ILE A 300 -0.12 12.11 -8.04
N THR A 301 -1.15 12.91 -8.33
CA THR A 301 -1.27 14.31 -7.89
C THR A 301 -1.16 14.44 -6.38
N GLU A 302 -1.81 13.58 -5.63
CA GLU A 302 -1.81 13.62 -4.16
C GLU A 302 -0.61 12.90 -3.55
N ALA A 303 -0.23 11.76 -4.12
CA ALA A 303 0.90 10.96 -3.65
C ALA A 303 2.20 11.78 -3.61
N LYS A 304 2.49 12.56 -4.68
CA LYS A 304 3.68 13.43 -4.69
C LYS A 304 3.67 14.43 -3.53
N LYS A 305 2.52 15.04 -3.23
CA LYS A 305 2.37 15.99 -2.12
C LYS A 305 2.52 15.32 -0.75
N ILE A 306 2.01 14.09 -0.61
CA ILE A 306 2.18 13.29 0.61
C ILE A 306 3.66 12.97 0.82
N CYS A 307 4.37 12.52 -0.23
CA CYS A 307 5.80 12.21 -0.16
C CYS A 307 6.64 13.45 0.19
N ASP A 308 6.37 14.59 -0.45
CA ASP A 308 7.07 15.84 -0.16
C ASP A 308 6.82 16.32 1.29
N MET A 309 5.60 16.13 1.78
CA MET A 309 5.27 16.42 3.17
C MET A 309 6.01 15.48 4.13
N GLY A 310 6.05 14.16 3.85
CA GLY A 310 6.81 13.19 4.64
C GLY A 310 8.29 13.56 4.73
N HIS A 311 8.89 13.94 3.61
CA HIS A 311 10.27 14.38 3.56
C HIS A 311 10.56 15.62 4.43
N ALA A 312 9.60 16.56 4.51
CA ALA A 312 9.75 17.73 5.39
C ALA A 312 9.75 17.40 6.90
N TYR A 313 9.31 16.20 7.26
CA TYR A 313 9.32 15.69 8.65
C TYR A 313 10.38 14.59 8.86
N ASP A 314 11.38 14.47 7.97
CA ASP A 314 12.41 13.41 8.01
C ASP A 314 11.82 11.99 8.03
N CYS A 315 10.62 11.81 7.50
CA CYS A 315 9.95 10.52 7.41
C CYS A 315 10.32 9.85 6.08
N ALA A 316 10.81 8.62 6.14
CA ALA A 316 11.10 7.84 4.94
C ALA A 316 9.80 7.50 4.19
N VAL A 317 9.91 7.32 2.87
CA VAL A 317 8.78 6.93 2.02
C VAL A 317 9.07 5.57 1.38
N GLN A 318 8.11 4.68 1.48
CA GLN A 318 8.09 3.41 0.77
C GLN A 318 6.67 3.21 0.21
N ILE A 319 6.53 3.24 -1.11
CA ILE A 319 5.22 3.16 -1.74
C ILE A 319 4.62 1.76 -1.57
N HIS A 320 3.39 1.70 -1.04
CA HIS A 320 2.62 0.46 -0.99
C HIS A 320 2.05 0.13 -2.38
N VAL A 321 2.12 -1.16 -2.76
CA VAL A 321 1.57 -1.67 -4.02
C VAL A 321 0.83 -2.97 -3.77
N CYS A 322 -0.49 -2.96 -3.95
CA CYS A 322 -1.34 -4.17 -3.89
C CYS A 322 -2.39 -4.13 -5.01
N GLY A 323 -1.94 -4.04 -6.26
CA GLY A 323 -2.80 -3.88 -7.42
C GLY A 323 -2.26 -4.59 -8.65
N SER A 324 -2.79 -4.22 -9.81
CA SER A 324 -2.35 -4.71 -11.11
C SER A 324 -1.00 -4.10 -11.53
N PRO A 325 -0.45 -4.49 -12.70
CA PRO A 325 0.72 -3.82 -13.27
C PRO A 325 0.56 -2.30 -13.45
N ILE A 326 -0.67 -1.77 -13.54
CA ILE A 326 -0.92 -0.31 -13.60
C ILE A 326 -0.53 0.34 -12.29
N SER A 327 -0.95 -0.23 -11.14
CA SER A 327 -0.55 0.25 -9.82
C SER A 327 0.96 0.27 -9.66
N LYS A 328 1.64 -0.81 -10.03
CA LYS A 328 3.10 -0.90 -10.00
C LYS A 328 3.77 0.15 -10.88
N ALA A 329 3.27 0.35 -12.11
CA ALA A 329 3.81 1.34 -13.03
C ALA A 329 3.68 2.77 -12.47
N ALA A 330 2.53 3.11 -11.87
CA ALA A 330 2.31 4.40 -11.23
C ALA A 330 3.23 4.61 -10.03
N ALA A 331 3.40 3.58 -9.18
CA ALA A 331 4.31 3.62 -8.04
C ALA A 331 5.75 3.90 -8.45
N LEU A 332 6.26 3.22 -9.48
CA LEU A 332 7.61 3.41 -10.00
C LEU A 332 7.88 4.84 -10.48
N GLN A 333 6.87 5.57 -11.00
CA GLN A 333 7.04 6.97 -11.40
C GLN A 333 7.27 7.88 -10.19
N ILE A 334 6.59 7.63 -9.08
CA ILE A 334 6.78 8.37 -7.81
C ILE A 334 8.10 7.99 -7.15
N GLU A 335 8.39 6.68 -7.04
CA GLU A 335 9.63 6.19 -6.45
C GLU A 335 10.89 6.73 -7.15
N ALA A 336 10.81 6.97 -8.46
CA ALA A 336 11.92 7.54 -9.23
C ALA A 336 12.25 8.99 -8.86
N VAL A 337 11.31 9.76 -8.29
CA VAL A 337 11.44 11.21 -8.09
C VAL A 337 11.49 11.64 -6.62
N ILE A 338 11.16 10.76 -5.69
CA ILE A 338 11.30 11.04 -4.26
C ILE A 338 12.76 10.85 -3.82
N PRO A 339 13.24 11.62 -2.83
CA PRO A 339 14.62 11.55 -2.36
C PRO A 339 14.94 10.22 -1.66
#